data_0178f2189469d7e44630a4807d16596c
#
_entry.id   0178f2189469d7e44630a4807d16596c
#
_cell.length_a   1.000
_cell.length_b   1.000
_cell.length_c   1.000
_cell.angle_alpha   90.00
_cell.angle_beta   90.00
_cell.angle_gamma   90.00
#
_symmetry.space_group_name_H-M   'P 1'
#
loop_
_entity.id
_entity.type
_entity.pdbx_description
1 polymer ?
#
loop_
_entity_poly.entity_id
_entity_poly.type
_entity_poly.pdbx_seq_one_letter_code
_entity_poly.pdbx_strand_id
1 'polypeptide(L)'
;VVCVTHLSLTPEDQRASLPIIRTVTDTCRKPVLLAGDFNMKVAKTVLDGLGGTFRPLSDTTQMTFPSDKPSIRIDYILGRGLPESAVVTERQVDTSTVASDHCPLWVSLAWKK
;
A
#
# COMPACT_ATOMS: atom_id res chain seq x y z
N VAL A 1 -0.86 3.22 14.00
CA VAL A 1 0.48 3.61 13.51
C VAL A 1 0.43 3.69 12.00
N VAL A 2 1.01 4.73 11.44
CA VAL A 2 1.12 4.93 10.00
C VAL A 2 2.60 4.85 9.62
N CYS A 3 2.88 3.98 8.66
CA CYS A 3 4.21 3.83 8.06
C CYS A 3 4.13 4.18 6.58
N VAL A 4 5.15 4.84 6.08
CA VAL A 4 5.28 5.11 4.64
C VAL A 4 6.62 4.58 4.15
N THR A 5 6.64 4.13 2.90
CA THR A 5 7.83 3.58 2.28
C THR A 5 7.92 3.91 0.81
N HIS A 6 9.13 3.83 0.29
CA HIS A 6 9.41 3.96 -1.14
C HIS A 6 10.51 2.95 -1.49
N LEU A 7 10.16 1.85 -2.13
CA LEU A 7 11.09 0.78 -2.42
C LEU A 7 11.92 1.07 -3.66
N SER A 8 13.05 0.38 -3.76
CA SER A 8 13.94 0.41 -4.90
C SER A 8 13.25 -0.06 -6.19
N LEU A 9 13.80 0.35 -7.33
CA LEU A 9 13.40 -0.15 -8.65
C LEU A 9 13.94 -1.55 -8.94
N THR A 10 14.94 -2.03 -8.20
CA THR A 10 15.54 -3.33 -8.46
C THR A 10 14.80 -4.44 -7.71
N PRO A 11 14.45 -5.56 -8.39
CA PRO A 11 13.70 -6.65 -7.76
C PRO A 11 14.40 -7.26 -6.55
N GLU A 12 15.73 -7.36 -6.59
CA GLU A 12 16.52 -7.91 -5.49
C GLU A 12 16.41 -7.07 -4.22
N ASP A 13 16.53 -5.75 -4.35
CA ASP A 13 16.39 -4.82 -3.24
C ASP A 13 14.95 -4.80 -2.71
N GLN A 14 13.95 -4.90 -3.59
CA GLN A 14 12.55 -4.99 -3.21
C GLN A 14 12.31 -6.22 -2.32
N ARG A 15 12.80 -7.38 -2.75
CA ARG A 15 12.66 -8.62 -1.98
C ARG A 15 13.36 -8.56 -0.63
N ALA A 16 14.50 -7.89 -0.56
CA ALA A 16 15.22 -7.70 0.69
C ALA A 16 14.52 -6.71 1.64
N SER A 17 13.85 -5.71 1.10
CA SER A 17 13.19 -4.66 1.87
C SER A 17 11.92 -5.16 2.58
N LEU A 18 11.14 -6.03 1.96
CA LEU A 18 9.87 -6.49 2.51
C LEU A 18 10.01 -7.18 3.87
N PRO A 19 10.95 -8.13 4.08
CA PRO A 19 11.17 -8.70 5.41
C PRO A 19 11.62 -7.68 6.46
N ILE A 20 12.35 -6.65 6.06
CA ILE A 20 12.78 -5.58 6.96
C ILE A 20 11.57 -4.78 7.43
N ILE A 21 10.69 -4.40 6.51
CA ILE A 21 9.45 -3.68 6.84
C ILE A 21 8.58 -4.54 7.76
N ARG A 22 8.47 -5.83 7.48
CA ARG A 22 7.74 -6.77 8.34
C ARG A 22 8.31 -6.77 9.75
N THR A 23 9.62 -6.92 9.90
CA THR A 23 10.28 -6.94 11.21
C THR A 23 10.02 -5.65 11.98
N VAL A 24 10.15 -4.50 11.33
CA VAL A 24 9.89 -3.20 11.96
C VAL A 24 8.43 -3.07 12.40
N THR A 25 7.50 -3.44 11.54
CA THR A 25 6.07 -3.32 11.85
C THR A 25 5.60 -4.36 12.87
N ASP A 26 6.24 -5.53 12.94
CA ASP A 26 5.92 -6.57 13.93
C ASP A 26 6.19 -6.13 15.37
N THR A 27 7.04 -5.13 15.57
CA THR A 27 7.25 -4.55 16.90
C THR A 27 6.06 -3.72 17.38
N CYS A 28 5.17 -3.35 16.48
CA CYS A 28 4.00 -2.53 16.78
C CYS A 28 2.79 -3.41 17.08
N ARG A 29 2.22 -3.26 18.28
CA ARG A 29 1.02 -3.99 18.71
C ARG A 29 -0.29 -3.31 18.34
N LYS A 30 -0.22 -2.07 17.90
CA LYS A 30 -1.38 -1.30 17.44
C LYS A 30 -1.66 -1.61 15.97
N PRO A 31 -2.86 -1.27 15.48
CA PRO A 31 -3.13 -1.33 14.05
C PRO A 31 -2.09 -0.55 13.25
N VAL A 32 -1.66 -1.10 12.13
CA VAL A 32 -0.66 -0.49 11.25
C VAL A 32 -1.29 -0.21 9.88
N LEU A 33 -1.14 1.02 9.43
CA LEU A 33 -1.37 1.40 8.04
C LEU A 33 -0.01 1.57 7.38
N LEU A 34 0.20 0.88 6.27
CA LEU A 34 1.44 0.92 5.51
C LEU A 34 1.13 1.39 4.09
N ALA A 35 1.70 2.53 3.71
CA ALA A 35 1.43 3.12 2.41
C ALA A 35 2.72 3.51 1.70
N GLY A 36 2.67 3.57 0.38
CA GLY A 36 3.79 4.09 -0.39
C GLY A 36 3.90 3.50 -1.79
N ASP A 37 4.99 3.88 -2.43
CA ASP A 37 5.42 3.35 -3.71
C ASP A 37 6.29 2.13 -3.49
N PHE A 38 5.77 0.96 -3.80
CA PHE A 38 6.49 -0.30 -3.65
C PHE A 38 7.29 -0.66 -4.91
N ASN A 39 7.10 0.07 -6.00
CA ASN A 39 7.71 -0.24 -7.31
C ASN A 39 7.48 -1.70 -7.76
N MET A 40 6.44 -2.33 -7.24
CA MET A 40 6.08 -3.73 -7.50
C MET A 40 4.65 -3.80 -8.05
N LYS A 41 4.51 -4.49 -9.18
CA LYS A 41 3.23 -4.56 -9.93
C LYS A 41 2.28 -5.63 -9.40
N VAL A 42 2.79 -6.65 -8.71
CA VAL A 42 2.01 -7.81 -8.26
C VAL A 42 1.73 -7.69 -6.78
N ALA A 43 0.48 -7.39 -6.43
CA ALA A 43 0.05 -7.22 -5.04
C ALA A 43 0.35 -8.45 -4.18
N LYS A 44 0.12 -9.67 -4.72
CA LYS A 44 0.38 -10.92 -4.01
C LYS A 44 1.85 -11.02 -3.57
N THR A 45 2.78 -10.62 -4.41
CA THR A 45 4.21 -10.65 -4.09
C THR A 45 4.54 -9.71 -2.93
N VAL A 46 3.93 -8.51 -2.92
CA VAL A 46 4.07 -7.57 -1.81
C VAL A 46 3.53 -8.17 -0.51
N LEU A 47 2.31 -8.69 -0.55
CA LEU A 47 1.64 -9.23 0.64
C LEU A 47 2.37 -10.45 1.19
N ASP A 48 2.82 -11.35 0.33
CA ASP A 48 3.58 -12.54 0.73
C ASP A 48 4.93 -12.15 1.34
N GLY A 49 5.62 -11.17 0.75
CA GLY A 49 6.89 -10.67 1.27
C GLY A 49 6.75 -10.00 2.64
N LEU A 50 5.57 -9.46 2.95
CA LEU A 50 5.24 -8.89 4.25
C LEU A 50 4.72 -9.93 5.26
N GLY A 51 4.71 -11.22 4.89
CA GLY A 51 4.33 -12.31 5.79
C GLY A 51 2.83 -12.64 5.80
N GLY A 52 2.05 -12.09 4.90
CA GLY A 52 0.63 -12.44 4.70
C GLY A 52 -0.32 -11.87 5.74
N THR A 53 0.12 -10.97 6.63
CA THR A 53 -0.73 -10.38 7.68
C THR A 53 -1.32 -9.02 7.29
N PHE A 54 -0.81 -8.40 6.25
CA PHE A 54 -1.37 -7.18 5.69
C PHE A 54 -2.44 -7.50 4.65
N ARG A 55 -3.43 -6.62 4.55
CA ARG A 55 -4.44 -6.67 3.48
C ARG A 55 -4.49 -5.35 2.73
N PRO A 56 -4.81 -5.34 1.42
CA PRO A 56 -4.97 -4.11 0.68
C PRO A 56 -6.20 -3.35 1.18
N LEU A 57 -6.02 -2.05 1.37
CA LEU A 57 -7.12 -1.13 1.66
C LEU A 57 -7.44 -0.28 0.43
N SER A 58 -6.41 0.08 -0.36
CA SER A 58 -6.61 0.75 -1.65
C SER A 58 -7.12 -0.21 -2.71
N ASP A 59 -7.68 0.34 -3.78
CA ASP A 59 -8.17 -0.44 -4.91
C ASP A 59 -6.99 -0.95 -5.75
N THR A 60 -6.71 -2.25 -5.68
CA THR A 60 -5.61 -2.88 -6.38
C THR A 60 -5.92 -3.15 -7.86
N THR A 61 -7.11 -2.83 -8.33
CA THR A 61 -7.48 -2.95 -9.76
C THR A 61 -7.21 -1.67 -10.55
N GLN A 62 -6.96 -0.56 -9.86
CA GLN A 62 -6.72 0.74 -10.49
C GLN A 62 -5.22 1.00 -10.66
N MET A 63 -4.85 1.51 -11.83
CA MET A 63 -3.47 1.85 -12.16
C MET A 63 -3.09 3.19 -11.53
N THR A 64 -1.84 3.31 -11.05
CA THR A 64 -1.38 4.49 -10.32
C THR A 64 -0.23 5.23 -11.01
N PHE A 65 0.35 4.66 -12.06
CA PHE A 65 1.54 5.21 -12.73
C PHE A 65 1.59 4.81 -14.21
N PRO A 66 2.11 5.65 -15.10
CA PRO A 66 2.33 7.09 -14.93
C PRO A 66 1.01 7.88 -14.97
N SER A 67 0.97 9.06 -14.37
CA SER A 67 -0.29 9.82 -14.21
C SER A 67 -0.91 10.29 -15.51
N ASP A 68 -0.11 10.57 -16.53
CA ASP A 68 -0.60 11.00 -17.84
C ASP A 68 -1.25 9.86 -18.65
N LYS A 69 -0.84 8.62 -18.40
CA LYS A 69 -1.39 7.43 -19.04
C LYS A 69 -1.23 6.21 -18.12
N PRO A 70 -2.05 6.09 -17.06
CA PRO A 70 -1.89 5.04 -16.08
C PRO A 70 -1.90 3.64 -16.70
N SER A 71 -0.87 2.86 -16.46
CA SER A 71 -0.67 1.55 -17.06
C SER A 71 -0.19 0.48 -16.08
N ILE A 72 0.32 0.86 -14.91
CA ILE A 72 0.74 -0.06 -13.85
C ILE A 72 0.26 0.44 -12.50
N ARG A 73 0.15 -0.48 -11.54
CA ARG A 73 -0.15 -0.16 -10.15
C ARG A 73 1.06 -0.56 -9.32
N ILE A 74 1.70 0.43 -8.70
CA ILE A 74 2.89 0.27 -7.87
C ILE A 74 2.74 0.94 -6.52
N ASP A 75 1.65 1.67 -6.31
CA ASP A 75 1.35 2.37 -5.07
C ASP A 75 0.23 1.63 -4.34
N TYR A 76 0.41 1.43 -3.03
CA TYR A 76 -0.50 0.64 -2.21
C TYR A 76 -0.76 1.34 -0.88
N ILE A 77 -1.95 1.12 -0.34
CA ILE A 77 -2.29 1.37 1.05
C ILE A 77 -2.73 0.05 1.64
N LEU A 78 -2.01 -0.42 2.65
CA LEU A 78 -2.20 -1.72 3.27
C LEU A 78 -2.52 -1.54 4.76
N GLY A 79 -3.22 -2.49 5.33
CA GLY A 79 -3.55 -2.48 6.75
C GLY A 79 -3.31 -3.83 7.40
N ARG A 80 -2.91 -3.79 8.69
CA ARG A 80 -2.73 -4.97 9.52
C ARG A 80 -3.27 -4.70 10.92
N GLY A 81 -3.94 -5.70 11.49
CA GLY A 81 -4.42 -5.62 12.87
C GLY A 81 -5.53 -4.60 13.08
N LEU A 82 -6.27 -4.25 12.04
CA LEU A 82 -7.43 -3.37 12.16
C LEU A 82 -8.54 -4.09 12.94
N PRO A 83 -9.32 -3.37 13.77
CA PRO A 83 -10.47 -3.98 14.45
C PRO A 83 -11.49 -4.50 13.44
N GLU A 84 -12.26 -5.52 13.83
CA GLU A 84 -13.31 -6.11 12.96
C GLU A 84 -14.34 -5.07 12.50
N SER A 85 -14.58 -4.05 13.33
CA SER A 85 -15.48 -2.95 12.98
C SER A 85 -14.92 -1.99 11.93
N ALA A 86 -13.63 -2.12 11.57
CA ALA A 86 -13.02 -1.25 10.58
C ALA A 86 -13.53 -1.55 9.17
N VAL A 87 -14.01 -0.54 8.51
CA VAL A 87 -14.58 -0.62 7.16
C VAL A 87 -13.91 0.42 6.27
N VAL A 88 -13.52 0.02 5.07
CA VAL A 88 -13.13 0.96 4.02
C VAL A 88 -14.42 1.53 3.42
N THR A 89 -14.69 2.79 3.67
CA THR A 89 -15.90 3.47 3.19
C THR A 89 -15.71 4.10 1.83
N GLU A 90 -14.48 4.41 1.47
CA GLU A 90 -14.13 4.98 0.18
C GLU A 90 -12.71 4.59 -0.20
N ARG A 91 -12.50 4.31 -1.47
CA ARG A 91 -11.19 4.13 -2.06
C ARG A 91 -11.18 4.74 -3.46
N GLN A 92 -10.15 5.54 -3.75
CA GLN A 92 -10.05 6.30 -4.98
C GLN A 92 -8.62 6.30 -5.51
N VAL A 93 -8.51 6.29 -6.84
CA VAL A 93 -7.31 6.71 -7.57
C VAL A 93 -7.74 7.84 -8.49
N ASP A 94 -7.12 9.02 -8.33
CA ASP A 94 -7.45 10.18 -9.15
C ASP A 94 -6.62 10.18 -10.42
N THR A 95 -7.26 9.93 -11.55
CA THR A 95 -6.62 9.91 -12.88
C THR A 95 -6.78 11.23 -13.63
N SER A 96 -7.32 12.28 -13.00
CA SER A 96 -7.63 13.56 -13.63
C SER A 96 -6.49 14.57 -13.53
N THR A 97 -5.41 14.28 -12.81
CA THR A 97 -4.32 15.22 -12.57
C THR A 97 -2.96 14.66 -12.97
N VAL A 98 -2.05 15.53 -13.38
CA VAL A 98 -0.65 15.25 -13.69
C VAL A 98 0.29 16.08 -12.81
N ALA A 99 -0.17 16.50 -11.65
CA ALA A 99 0.64 17.26 -10.69
C ALA A 99 1.86 16.49 -10.20
N SER A 100 1.79 15.16 -10.21
CA SER A 100 2.90 14.23 -10.00
C SER A 100 2.89 13.22 -11.14
N ASP A 101 3.98 12.49 -11.35
CA ASP A 101 4.00 11.36 -12.27
C ASP A 101 3.27 10.12 -11.73
N HIS A 102 2.90 10.13 -10.44
CA HIS A 102 1.97 9.18 -9.86
C HIS A 102 0.57 9.77 -9.72
N CYS A 103 -0.46 8.94 -9.85
CA CYS A 103 -1.81 9.33 -9.52
C CYS A 103 -1.98 9.39 -8.00
N PRO A 104 -2.67 10.41 -7.46
CA PRO A 104 -3.07 10.38 -6.06
C PRO A 104 -3.98 9.20 -5.78
N LEU A 105 -3.78 8.54 -4.65
CA LEU A 105 -4.70 7.52 -4.18
C LEU A 105 -4.97 7.71 -2.68
N TRP A 106 -6.19 7.39 -2.26
CA TRP A 106 -6.57 7.48 -0.86
C TRP A 106 -7.64 6.46 -0.50
N VAL A 107 -7.76 6.24 0.80
CA VAL A 107 -8.83 5.44 1.38
C VAL A 107 -9.43 6.20 2.56
N SER A 108 -10.71 6.00 2.78
CA SER A 108 -11.39 6.43 4.01
C SER A 108 -11.73 5.21 4.83
N LEU A 109 -11.41 5.24 6.11
CA LEU A 109 -11.68 4.17 7.07
C LEU A 109 -12.61 4.68 8.16
N ALA A 110 -13.56 3.84 8.55
CA ALA A 110 -14.41 4.07 9.70
C ALA A 110 -14.38 2.84 10.60
N TRP A 111 -14.32 3.04 11.91
CA TRP A 111 -14.45 1.96 12.88
C TRP A 111 -15.01 2.49 14.20
N LYS A 112 -15.61 1.58 14.95
CA LYS A 112 -16.10 1.88 16.31
C LYS A 112 -14.98 1.64 17.32
N LYS A 113 -14.92 2.51 18.28
CA LYS A 113 -14.02 2.31 19.43
C LYS A 113 -14.51 1.17 20.32
#